data_e403d146546abc41acc4329f6bfc5c07
#
_entry.id   e403d146546abc41acc4329f6bfc5c07
#
_cell.length_a   1.000
_cell.length_b   1.000
_cell.length_c   1.000
_cell.angle_alpha   90.00
_cell.angle_beta   90.00
_cell.angle_gamma   90.00
#
_symmetry.space_group_name_H-M   'P 1'
#
loop_
_entity.id
_entity.type
_entity.pdbx_description
1 polymer ?
#
loop_
_entity_poly.entity_id
_entity_poly.type
_entity_poly.pdbx_seq_one_letter_code
_entity_poly.pdbx_strand_id
1 'polypeptide(L)'
;MTESSSEIQPVPARFFAALIQEAKHTLRFMAQSGCRGFDCSPETLGFLENLGKKPAPPESLNTIRSDLGDCRRCKLCRTRTHLVFGAGNPKAKLLFVGDGPGYDEDRQGQPFVGSAGQMLDRIITAIKLTREDVYLCNVVKCRPPKNRTPESDEIAVCLPFLERQIAVIQPRFICALGGTAAQSLLCLPLHISKLRGRFHDYRGIRLMPTFHPDYLSHHPEKKRETWEDMKMIMREMGHKI
;
A
#
# COMPACT_ATOMS: atom_id res chain seq x y z
N MET A 1 56.87 13.67 12.58
CA MET A 1 55.94 14.53 11.79
C MET A 1 54.55 14.01 12.10
N THR A 2 53.86 14.68 13.03
CA THR A 2 52.52 14.31 13.51
C THR A 2 51.55 15.22 12.80
N GLU A 3 50.71 14.63 11.91
CA GLU A 3 49.61 15.32 11.26
C GLU A 3 48.50 15.58 12.29
N SER A 4 48.26 16.85 12.50
CA SER A 4 47.17 17.37 13.32
C SER A 4 45.85 17.22 12.55
N SER A 5 45.04 16.23 12.91
CA SER A 5 43.65 16.11 12.46
C SER A 5 42.84 17.23 13.10
N SER A 6 42.46 18.24 12.31
CA SER A 6 41.52 19.27 12.75
C SER A 6 40.13 18.66 12.90
N GLU A 7 39.71 18.39 14.12
CA GLU A 7 38.30 18.02 14.44
C GLU A 7 37.41 19.23 14.08
N ILE A 8 36.56 19.04 13.06
CA ILE A 8 35.47 19.95 12.71
C ILE A 8 34.44 19.86 13.82
N GLN A 9 34.37 20.85 14.70
CA GLN A 9 33.33 20.89 15.73
C GLN A 9 31.93 21.00 15.08
N PRO A 10 30.94 20.19 15.51
CA PRO A 10 29.60 20.28 14.96
C PRO A 10 28.96 21.62 15.26
N VAL A 11 28.51 22.32 14.22
CA VAL A 11 27.81 23.60 14.34
C VAL A 11 26.53 23.41 15.16
N PRO A 12 26.26 24.21 16.20
CA PRO A 12 25.08 24.05 17.05
C PRO A 12 23.76 24.11 16.26
N ALA A 13 22.83 23.23 16.53
CA ALA A 13 21.53 23.16 15.84
C ALA A 13 20.76 24.50 15.84
N ARG A 14 20.91 25.30 16.89
CA ARG A 14 20.36 26.68 17.01
C ARG A 14 20.87 27.64 15.93
N PHE A 15 22.11 27.47 15.47
CA PHE A 15 22.70 28.31 14.42
C PHE A 15 22.07 27.99 13.06
N PHE A 16 21.87 26.71 12.75
CA PHE A 16 21.16 26.29 11.55
C PHE A 16 19.70 26.76 11.55
N ALA A 17 19.01 26.68 12.69
CA ALA A 17 17.66 27.17 12.82
C ALA A 17 17.53 28.66 12.54
N ALA A 18 18.46 29.46 13.06
CA ALA A 18 18.50 30.90 12.81
C ALA A 18 18.76 31.22 11.33
N LEU A 19 19.74 30.56 10.71
CA LEU A 19 20.06 30.72 9.28
C LEU A 19 18.89 30.40 8.36
N ILE A 20 18.17 29.31 8.68
CA ILE A 20 16.96 28.87 7.94
C ILE A 20 15.85 29.93 8.08
N GLN A 21 15.65 30.51 9.27
CA GLN A 21 14.63 31.52 9.47
C GLN A 21 14.98 32.82 8.69
N GLU A 22 16.22 33.19 8.67
CA GLU A 22 16.70 34.35 7.92
C GLU A 22 16.56 34.16 6.42
N ALA A 23 16.91 32.98 5.90
CA ALA A 23 16.69 32.62 4.50
C ALA A 23 15.21 32.66 4.13
N LYS A 24 14.32 32.10 4.97
CA LYS A 24 12.87 32.15 4.77
C LYS A 24 12.34 33.59 4.75
N HIS A 25 12.83 34.44 5.64
CA HIS A 25 12.43 35.84 5.68
C HIS A 25 12.83 36.58 4.40
N THR A 26 14.08 36.39 3.97
CA THR A 26 14.62 36.97 2.73
C THR A 26 13.83 36.53 1.50
N LEU A 27 13.54 35.23 1.38
CA LEU A 27 12.75 34.71 0.26
C LEU A 27 11.30 35.23 0.23
N ARG A 28 10.67 35.38 1.40
CA ARG A 28 9.33 35.97 1.51
C ARG A 28 9.34 37.44 1.11
N PHE A 29 10.33 38.22 1.58
CA PHE A 29 10.52 39.63 1.22
C PHE A 29 10.69 39.78 -0.30
N MET A 30 11.56 38.96 -0.92
CA MET A 30 11.78 38.97 -2.37
C MET A 30 10.49 38.64 -3.14
N ALA A 31 9.70 37.64 -2.70
CA ALA A 31 8.44 37.32 -3.30
C ALA A 31 7.41 38.48 -3.19
N GLN A 32 7.33 39.15 -2.05
CA GLN A 32 6.47 40.32 -1.85
C GLN A 32 6.92 41.53 -2.69
N SER A 33 8.21 41.64 -2.99
CA SER A 33 8.80 42.67 -3.85
C SER A 33 8.64 42.37 -5.35
N GLY A 34 7.84 41.36 -5.72
CA GLY A 34 7.54 41.01 -7.12
C GLY A 34 8.60 40.16 -7.81
N CYS A 35 9.57 39.62 -7.08
CA CYS A 35 10.56 38.69 -7.61
C CYS A 35 9.86 37.35 -7.95
N ARG A 36 9.58 37.07 -9.26
CA ARG A 36 8.96 35.85 -9.77
C ARG A 36 9.96 34.83 -10.30
N GLY A 37 11.24 35.00 -10.03
CA GLY A 37 12.31 34.31 -10.73
C GLY A 37 13.16 33.38 -9.87
N PHE A 38 12.55 32.51 -9.08
CA PHE A 38 13.27 31.34 -8.63
C PHE A 38 12.83 30.16 -9.51
N ASP A 39 13.72 29.70 -10.39
CA ASP A 39 13.58 28.43 -11.11
C ASP A 39 13.70 27.26 -10.11
N CYS A 40 12.76 27.19 -9.18
CA CYS A 40 12.65 26.09 -8.24
C CYS A 40 11.60 25.11 -8.75
N SER A 41 11.96 23.83 -8.90
CA SER A 41 10.98 22.80 -9.15
C SER A 41 9.96 22.73 -7.99
N PRO A 42 8.71 22.28 -8.22
CA PRO A 42 7.73 22.10 -7.15
C PRO A 42 8.26 21.24 -5.98
N GLU A 43 9.18 20.31 -6.26
CA GLU A 43 9.84 19.47 -5.26
C GLU A 43 10.79 20.29 -4.38
N THR A 44 11.57 21.21 -4.97
CA THR A 44 12.46 22.11 -4.24
C THR A 44 11.69 23.09 -3.37
N LEU A 45 10.55 23.62 -3.86
CA LEU A 45 9.66 24.45 -3.06
C LEU A 45 9.07 23.66 -1.89
N GLY A 46 8.61 22.45 -2.11
CA GLY A 46 8.11 21.57 -1.04
C GLY A 46 9.18 21.23 0.00
N PHE A 47 10.43 21.05 -0.43
CA PHE A 47 11.57 20.86 0.48
C PHE A 47 11.84 22.13 1.33
N LEU A 48 11.85 23.31 0.71
CA LEU A 48 12.05 24.59 1.40
C LEU A 48 10.92 24.91 2.40
N GLU A 49 9.68 24.60 2.06
CA GLU A 49 8.53 24.79 2.96
C GLU A 49 8.58 23.88 4.20
N ASN A 50 9.25 22.74 4.09
CA ASN A 50 9.41 21.77 5.18
C ASN A 50 10.73 21.89 5.94
N LEU A 51 11.65 22.77 5.49
CA LEU A 51 12.90 23.06 6.18
C LEU A 51 12.63 23.58 7.62
N GLY A 52 13.20 22.87 8.60
CA GLY A 52 13.06 23.21 10.03
C GLY A 52 11.74 22.77 10.69
N LYS A 53 10.83 22.13 9.96
CA LYS A 53 9.75 21.36 10.59
C LYS A 53 10.34 20.05 11.09
N LYS A 54 9.99 19.65 12.32
CA LYS A 54 10.30 18.27 12.76
C LYS A 54 9.71 17.32 11.72
N PRO A 55 10.47 16.32 11.24
CA PRO A 55 9.89 15.30 10.37
C PRO A 55 8.65 14.75 11.06
N ALA A 56 7.54 14.70 10.33
CA ALA A 56 6.36 14.04 10.84
C ALA A 56 6.77 12.63 11.28
N PRO A 57 6.25 12.14 12.40
CA PRO A 57 6.55 10.78 12.82
C PRO A 57 6.24 9.83 11.64
N PRO A 58 7.08 8.80 11.43
CA PRO A 58 6.87 7.88 10.31
C PRO A 58 5.44 7.34 10.38
N GLU A 59 4.77 7.32 9.25
CA GLU A 59 3.40 6.84 9.16
C GLU A 59 3.32 5.40 9.66
N SER A 60 2.22 5.05 10.33
CA SER A 60 1.96 3.71 10.86
C SER A 60 0.60 3.21 10.41
N LEU A 61 0.38 1.89 10.43
CA LEU A 61 -0.95 1.32 10.17
C LEU A 61 -2.01 1.89 11.11
N ASN A 62 -1.65 2.21 12.36
CA ASN A 62 -2.57 2.83 13.32
C ASN A 62 -2.93 4.25 12.91
N THR A 63 -1.97 5.04 12.43
CA THR A 63 -2.22 6.41 11.93
C THR A 63 -3.15 6.37 10.71
N ILE A 64 -2.91 5.44 9.77
CA ILE A 64 -3.76 5.25 8.59
C ILE A 64 -5.18 4.81 9.00
N ARG A 65 -5.29 3.90 9.98
CA ARG A 65 -6.57 3.44 10.51
C ARG A 65 -7.35 4.59 11.18
N SER A 66 -6.67 5.43 11.95
CA SER A 66 -7.27 6.59 12.60
C SER A 66 -7.75 7.64 11.59
N ASP A 67 -6.97 7.91 10.53
CA ASP A 67 -7.38 8.79 9.42
C ASP A 67 -8.57 8.22 8.65
N LEU A 68 -8.57 6.91 8.41
CA LEU A 68 -9.70 6.26 7.77
C LEU A 68 -10.98 6.40 8.62
N GLY A 69 -10.89 6.20 9.94
CA GLY A 69 -11.96 6.38 10.91
C GLY A 69 -13.29 5.73 10.48
N ASP A 70 -14.41 6.37 10.77
CA ASP A 70 -15.72 6.04 10.18
C ASP A 70 -15.84 6.67 8.79
N CYS A 71 -15.03 6.20 7.84
CA CYS A 71 -14.88 6.76 6.51
C CYS A 71 -16.22 6.97 5.80
N ARG A 72 -16.48 8.19 5.32
CA ARG A 72 -17.67 8.56 4.53
C ARG A 72 -17.30 9.14 3.17
N ARG A 73 -16.11 8.82 2.65
CA ARG A 73 -15.55 9.43 1.43
C ARG A 73 -16.19 8.94 0.13
N CYS A 74 -16.86 7.77 0.14
CA CYS A 74 -17.58 7.24 -1.03
C CYS A 74 -18.92 6.61 -0.63
N LYS A 75 -19.74 6.28 -1.64
CA LYS A 75 -21.11 5.75 -1.45
C LYS A 75 -21.18 4.40 -0.70
N LEU A 76 -20.09 3.60 -0.69
CA LEU A 76 -20.06 2.32 0.01
C LEU A 76 -20.25 2.45 1.53
N CYS A 77 -19.98 3.62 2.11
CA CYS A 77 -20.18 3.85 3.54
C CYS A 77 -21.66 3.72 3.98
N ARG A 78 -22.61 3.88 3.04
CA ARG A 78 -24.04 3.83 3.33
C ARG A 78 -24.57 2.41 3.53
N THR A 79 -23.86 1.40 3.04
CA THR A 79 -24.34 0.02 2.97
C THR A 79 -23.46 -0.97 3.72
N ARG A 80 -22.27 -0.56 4.16
CA ARG A 80 -21.41 -1.42 4.99
C ARG A 80 -21.94 -1.55 6.41
N THR A 81 -21.66 -2.67 7.05
CA THR A 81 -21.83 -2.88 8.49
C THR A 81 -20.54 -2.46 9.23
N HIS A 82 -19.40 -2.97 8.79
CA HIS A 82 -18.09 -2.65 9.33
C HIS A 82 -17.10 -2.26 8.23
N LEU A 83 -16.11 -1.46 8.63
CA LEU A 83 -14.97 -1.16 7.79
C LEU A 83 -13.93 -2.28 7.93
N VAL A 84 -13.46 -2.82 6.81
CA VAL A 84 -12.46 -3.89 6.77
C VAL A 84 -11.11 -3.28 6.37
N PHE A 85 -10.32 -2.91 7.39
CA PHE A 85 -9.03 -2.23 7.17
C PHE A 85 -7.97 -3.13 6.54
N GLY A 86 -7.87 -4.34 7.05
CA GLY A 86 -6.82 -5.32 6.78
C GLY A 86 -6.33 -5.94 8.07
N ALA A 87 -5.69 -7.11 7.99
CA ALA A 87 -5.19 -7.88 9.12
C ALA A 87 -3.95 -8.70 8.74
N GLY A 88 -3.18 -9.11 9.75
CA GLY A 88 -1.99 -9.92 9.62
C GLY A 88 -0.74 -9.22 10.13
N ASN A 89 0.41 -9.67 9.69
CA ASN A 89 1.71 -9.18 10.14
C ASN A 89 2.02 -7.78 9.53
N PRO A 90 2.18 -6.73 10.33
CA PRO A 90 2.56 -5.41 9.81
C PRO A 90 3.97 -5.35 9.20
N LYS A 91 4.78 -6.39 9.37
CA LYS A 91 6.12 -6.57 8.77
C LYS A 91 6.16 -7.74 7.78
N ALA A 92 5.02 -8.10 7.20
CA ALA A 92 4.90 -9.22 6.28
C ALA A 92 5.77 -9.01 5.03
N LYS A 93 6.47 -10.07 4.62
CA LYS A 93 7.19 -10.09 3.33
C LYS A 93 6.25 -10.28 2.14
N LEU A 94 5.07 -10.85 2.36
CA LEU A 94 4.05 -11.12 1.35
C LEU A 94 2.72 -10.47 1.78
N LEU A 95 2.20 -9.63 0.91
CA LEU A 95 0.91 -8.95 1.04
C LEU A 95 -0.07 -9.53 0.02
N PHE A 96 -1.24 -9.98 0.47
CA PHE A 96 -2.36 -10.34 -0.41
C PHE A 96 -3.35 -9.18 -0.51
N VAL A 97 -3.74 -8.84 -1.73
CA VAL A 97 -4.68 -7.75 -2.00
C VAL A 97 -5.85 -8.29 -2.82
N GLY A 98 -7.04 -8.24 -2.25
CA GLY A 98 -8.30 -8.52 -2.96
C GLY A 98 -8.96 -7.23 -3.46
N ASP A 99 -10.15 -7.37 -4.05
CA ASP A 99 -10.94 -6.25 -4.57
C ASP A 99 -11.73 -5.53 -3.47
N GLY A 100 -12.49 -6.24 -2.67
CA GLY A 100 -13.32 -5.68 -1.61
C GLY A 100 -13.86 -6.73 -0.63
N PRO A 101 -14.39 -6.29 0.54
CA PRO A 101 -15.01 -7.21 1.50
C PRO A 101 -16.28 -7.86 0.96
N GLY A 102 -16.48 -9.14 1.27
CA GLY A 102 -17.73 -9.85 1.10
C GLY A 102 -18.67 -9.67 2.30
N TYR A 103 -19.73 -10.50 2.35
CA TYR A 103 -20.74 -10.42 3.42
C TYR A 103 -20.16 -10.75 4.80
N ASP A 104 -19.40 -11.83 4.90
CA ASP A 104 -18.85 -12.28 6.17
C ASP A 104 -17.78 -11.32 6.70
N GLU A 105 -16.97 -10.77 5.78
CA GLU A 105 -15.96 -9.77 6.10
C GLU A 105 -16.59 -8.48 6.62
N ASP A 106 -17.66 -8.03 6.00
CA ASP A 106 -18.43 -6.86 6.41
C ASP A 106 -19.06 -7.05 7.79
N ARG A 107 -19.54 -8.25 8.09
CA ARG A 107 -20.13 -8.60 9.40
C ARG A 107 -19.11 -8.67 10.52
N GLN A 108 -17.90 -9.15 10.22
CA GLN A 108 -16.85 -9.38 11.23
C GLN A 108 -15.82 -8.25 11.29
N GLY A 109 -15.77 -7.34 10.30
CA GLY A 109 -14.75 -6.30 10.18
C GLY A 109 -13.34 -6.84 9.88
N GLN A 110 -13.24 -8.10 9.40
CA GLN A 110 -11.99 -8.79 9.14
C GLN A 110 -11.87 -9.21 7.66
N PRO A 111 -10.68 -9.13 7.04
CA PRO A 111 -10.50 -9.53 5.65
C PRO A 111 -10.46 -11.05 5.51
N PHE A 112 -11.06 -11.58 4.45
CA PHE A 112 -10.96 -12.98 4.04
C PHE A 112 -11.36 -13.98 5.15
N VAL A 113 -12.57 -13.85 5.70
CA VAL A 113 -13.13 -14.76 6.71
C VAL A 113 -14.23 -15.69 6.17
N GLY A 114 -14.83 -15.35 5.02
CA GLY A 114 -15.83 -16.15 4.33
C GLY A 114 -15.22 -17.31 3.50
N SER A 115 -15.99 -17.83 2.57
CA SER A 115 -15.58 -18.94 1.70
C SER A 115 -14.31 -18.65 0.87
N ALA A 116 -14.20 -17.44 0.34
CA ALA A 116 -12.98 -16.98 -0.34
C ALA A 116 -11.78 -16.96 0.61
N GLY A 117 -11.99 -16.59 1.86
CA GLY A 117 -10.97 -16.60 2.91
C GLY A 117 -10.48 -18.02 3.21
N GLN A 118 -11.38 -19.00 3.35
CA GLN A 118 -11.02 -20.41 3.54
C GLN A 118 -10.19 -20.95 2.36
N MET A 119 -10.52 -20.55 1.13
CA MET A 119 -9.72 -20.91 -0.03
C MET A 119 -8.35 -20.25 0.00
N LEU A 120 -8.26 -18.97 0.40
CA LEU A 120 -6.99 -18.27 0.57
C LEU A 120 -6.13 -18.92 1.64
N ASP A 121 -6.71 -19.38 2.75
CA ASP A 121 -5.98 -20.09 3.81
C ASP A 121 -5.32 -21.38 3.29
N ARG A 122 -6.01 -22.11 2.44
CA ARG A 122 -5.43 -23.29 1.77
C ARG A 122 -4.26 -22.92 0.87
N ILE A 123 -4.34 -21.79 0.16
CA ILE A 123 -3.26 -21.28 -0.68
C ILE A 123 -2.07 -20.87 0.20
N ILE A 124 -2.30 -20.12 1.28
CA ILE A 124 -1.27 -19.68 2.22
C ILE A 124 -0.57 -20.90 2.86
N THR A 125 -1.34 -21.88 3.32
CA THR A 125 -0.80 -23.13 3.88
C THR A 125 0.01 -23.92 2.85
N ALA A 126 -0.46 -23.99 1.60
CA ALA A 126 0.25 -24.70 0.52
C ALA A 126 1.62 -24.07 0.21
N ILE A 127 1.79 -22.78 0.42
CA ILE A 127 3.09 -22.08 0.29
C ILE A 127 3.90 -22.10 1.60
N LYS A 128 3.50 -22.91 2.58
CA LYS A 128 4.16 -23.10 3.87
C LYS A 128 4.21 -21.83 4.74
N LEU A 129 3.16 -21.03 4.65
CA LEU A 129 2.93 -19.83 5.46
C LEU A 129 1.63 -19.95 6.26
N THR A 130 1.47 -19.06 7.24
CA THR A 130 0.25 -18.88 8.04
C THR A 130 -0.31 -17.48 7.84
N ARG A 131 -1.51 -17.19 8.34
CA ARG A 131 -2.08 -15.83 8.32
C ARG A 131 -1.20 -14.83 9.09
N GLU A 132 -0.45 -15.29 10.08
CA GLU A 132 0.45 -14.48 10.90
C GLU A 132 1.75 -14.10 10.19
N ASP A 133 2.09 -14.81 9.09
CA ASP A 133 3.27 -14.51 8.27
C ASP A 133 2.99 -13.49 7.16
N VAL A 134 1.72 -13.30 6.81
CA VAL A 134 1.28 -12.46 5.70
C VAL A 134 0.42 -11.29 6.17
N TYR A 135 0.18 -10.31 5.30
CA TYR A 135 -0.82 -9.28 5.53
C TYR A 135 -1.91 -9.39 4.47
N LEU A 136 -3.17 -9.28 4.90
CA LEU A 136 -4.35 -9.42 4.05
C LEU A 136 -5.10 -8.09 4.02
N CYS A 137 -5.42 -7.58 2.85
CA CYS A 137 -6.25 -6.40 2.69
C CYS A 137 -6.97 -6.39 1.34
N ASN A 138 -7.76 -5.34 1.09
CA ASN A 138 -8.48 -5.14 -0.15
C ASN A 138 -8.25 -3.74 -0.72
N VAL A 139 -8.51 -3.56 -2.01
CA VAL A 139 -8.50 -2.25 -2.69
C VAL A 139 -9.51 -1.32 -2.03
N VAL A 140 -10.78 -1.76 -1.90
CA VAL A 140 -11.79 -1.00 -1.13
C VAL A 140 -11.98 -1.61 0.25
N LYS A 141 -12.24 -0.73 1.25
CA LYS A 141 -12.36 -1.13 2.67
C LYS A 141 -13.80 -1.35 3.12
N CYS A 142 -14.75 -1.12 2.24
CA CYS A 142 -16.18 -1.26 2.48
C CYS A 142 -16.78 -2.24 1.47
N ARG A 143 -17.78 -3.01 1.90
CA ARG A 143 -18.47 -3.99 1.07
C ARG A 143 -19.30 -3.31 -0.01
N PRO A 144 -19.09 -3.63 -1.31
CA PRO A 144 -20.00 -3.21 -2.36
C PRO A 144 -21.36 -3.92 -2.25
N PRO A 145 -22.47 -3.25 -2.58
CA PRO A 145 -23.81 -3.84 -2.53
C PRO A 145 -23.89 -5.14 -3.34
N LYS A 146 -24.48 -6.20 -2.75
CA LYS A 146 -24.60 -7.53 -3.36
C LYS A 146 -23.27 -8.16 -3.81
N ASN A 147 -22.15 -7.76 -3.19
CA ASN A 147 -20.79 -8.22 -3.53
C ASN A 147 -20.41 -7.95 -5.01
N ARG A 148 -20.94 -6.87 -5.64
CA ARG A 148 -20.51 -6.49 -6.98
C ARG A 148 -19.05 -6.04 -7.00
N THR A 149 -18.44 -6.02 -8.15
CA THR A 149 -17.14 -5.38 -8.34
C THR A 149 -17.21 -3.91 -7.93
N PRO A 150 -16.19 -3.39 -7.20
CA PRO A 150 -16.08 -1.96 -6.91
C PRO A 150 -16.04 -1.11 -8.17
N GLU A 151 -16.70 0.04 -8.16
CA GLU A 151 -16.68 0.99 -9.26
C GLU A 151 -15.44 1.87 -9.22
N SER A 152 -15.09 2.49 -10.35
CA SER A 152 -13.86 3.27 -10.49
C SER A 152 -13.77 4.46 -9.52
N ASP A 153 -14.90 5.13 -9.26
CA ASP A 153 -14.99 6.22 -8.28
C ASP A 153 -14.76 5.72 -6.83
N GLU A 154 -15.24 4.52 -6.50
CA GLU A 154 -15.04 3.89 -5.20
C GLU A 154 -13.58 3.48 -5.00
N ILE A 155 -12.96 2.91 -6.05
CA ILE A 155 -11.55 2.54 -6.08
C ILE A 155 -10.68 3.80 -5.94
N ALA A 156 -10.91 4.83 -6.75
CA ALA A 156 -10.09 6.05 -6.77
C ALA A 156 -10.01 6.72 -5.38
N VAL A 157 -11.12 6.73 -4.64
CA VAL A 157 -11.17 7.32 -3.29
C VAL A 157 -10.51 6.43 -2.23
N CYS A 158 -10.55 5.11 -2.40
CA CYS A 158 -10.09 4.15 -1.37
C CYS A 158 -8.65 3.67 -1.59
N LEU A 159 -8.19 3.64 -2.84
CA LEU A 159 -6.85 3.16 -3.22
C LEU A 159 -5.70 3.88 -2.49
N PRO A 160 -5.75 5.21 -2.24
CA PRO A 160 -4.70 5.89 -1.48
C PRO A 160 -4.44 5.29 -0.08
N PHE A 161 -5.45 4.76 0.58
CA PHE A 161 -5.28 4.08 1.86
C PHE A 161 -4.53 2.75 1.73
N LEU A 162 -4.79 1.99 0.66
CA LEU A 162 -4.04 0.78 0.33
C LEU A 162 -2.58 1.11 0.01
N GLU A 163 -2.34 2.15 -0.79
CA GLU A 163 -0.98 2.60 -1.13
C GLU A 163 -0.17 2.97 0.11
N ARG A 164 -0.78 3.70 1.05
CA ARG A 164 -0.18 4.03 2.35
C ARG A 164 0.09 2.78 3.18
N GLN A 165 -0.84 1.82 3.21
CA GLN A 165 -0.60 0.54 3.89
C GLN A 165 0.60 -0.22 3.29
N ILE A 166 0.70 -0.28 1.96
CA ILE A 166 1.84 -0.89 1.27
C ILE A 166 3.15 -0.17 1.63
N ALA A 167 3.14 1.17 1.64
CA ALA A 167 4.31 1.98 1.97
C ALA A 167 4.78 1.77 3.42
N VAL A 168 3.87 1.54 4.38
CA VAL A 168 4.20 1.26 5.79
C VAL A 168 4.68 -0.18 5.98
N ILE A 169 4.02 -1.15 5.35
CA ILE A 169 4.36 -2.58 5.48
C ILE A 169 5.67 -2.91 4.75
N GLN A 170 5.93 -2.24 3.61
CA GLN A 170 7.09 -2.48 2.75
C GLN A 170 7.29 -3.96 2.40
N PRO A 171 6.26 -4.64 1.86
CA PRO A 171 6.36 -6.06 1.56
C PRO A 171 7.36 -6.27 0.42
N ARG A 172 8.04 -7.42 0.40
CA ARG A 172 8.89 -7.82 -0.72
C ARG A 172 8.07 -8.26 -1.94
N PHE A 173 6.86 -8.80 -1.68
CA PHE A 173 5.95 -9.32 -2.69
C PHE A 173 4.52 -8.87 -2.41
N ILE A 174 3.80 -8.56 -3.49
CA ILE A 174 2.35 -8.36 -3.50
C ILE A 174 1.73 -9.47 -4.35
N CYS A 175 0.74 -10.17 -3.82
CA CYS A 175 -0.11 -11.08 -4.58
C CYS A 175 -1.46 -10.41 -4.78
N ALA A 176 -1.76 -9.97 -6.01
CA ALA A 176 -3.02 -9.34 -6.37
C ALA A 176 -4.04 -10.41 -6.76
N LEU A 177 -5.10 -10.55 -5.96
CA LEU A 177 -6.13 -11.57 -6.09
C LEU A 177 -7.28 -11.06 -6.97
N GLY A 178 -7.29 -11.48 -8.23
CA GLY A 178 -8.32 -11.11 -9.21
C GLY A 178 -7.98 -9.90 -10.07
N GLY A 179 -8.86 -9.65 -11.04
CA GLY A 179 -8.66 -8.61 -12.05
C GLY A 179 -8.65 -7.21 -11.46
N THR A 180 -9.63 -6.91 -10.61
CA THR A 180 -9.78 -5.56 -10.01
C THR A 180 -8.56 -5.16 -9.19
N ALA A 181 -8.04 -6.05 -8.33
CA ALA A 181 -6.86 -5.77 -7.53
C ALA A 181 -5.62 -5.56 -8.42
N ALA A 182 -5.41 -6.43 -9.41
CA ALA A 182 -4.30 -6.32 -10.35
C ALA A 182 -4.36 -5.04 -11.20
N GLN A 183 -5.53 -4.73 -11.77
CA GLN A 183 -5.74 -3.53 -12.60
C GLN A 183 -5.55 -2.25 -11.79
N SER A 184 -6.06 -2.20 -10.55
CA SER A 184 -5.96 -1.03 -9.67
C SER A 184 -4.51 -0.72 -9.29
N LEU A 185 -3.71 -1.76 -9.00
CA LEU A 185 -2.31 -1.57 -8.60
C LEU A 185 -1.40 -1.31 -9.81
N LEU A 186 -1.63 -1.99 -10.93
CA LEU A 186 -0.79 -1.86 -12.12
C LEU A 186 -1.20 -0.72 -13.05
N CYS A 187 -2.38 -0.12 -12.83
CA CYS A 187 -2.98 0.87 -13.75
C CYS A 187 -3.10 0.32 -15.20
N LEU A 188 -3.36 -0.99 -15.34
CA LEU A 188 -3.47 -1.66 -16.64
C LEU A 188 -4.88 -2.24 -16.83
N PRO A 189 -5.64 -1.83 -17.85
CA PRO A 189 -7.00 -2.32 -18.11
C PRO A 189 -6.99 -3.68 -18.84
N LEU A 190 -6.15 -4.61 -18.40
CA LEU A 190 -6.01 -5.93 -18.99
C LEU A 190 -6.72 -6.99 -18.16
N HIS A 191 -7.29 -7.99 -18.82
CA HIS A 191 -7.91 -9.12 -18.15
C HIS A 191 -6.88 -9.92 -17.33
N ILE A 192 -7.30 -10.49 -16.22
CA ILE A 192 -6.40 -11.24 -15.29
C ILE A 192 -5.61 -12.34 -16.00
N SER A 193 -6.17 -13.02 -16.99
CA SER A 193 -5.48 -14.05 -17.77
C SER A 193 -4.29 -13.54 -18.58
N LYS A 194 -4.24 -12.24 -18.86
CA LYS A 194 -3.12 -11.56 -19.52
C LYS A 194 -2.06 -11.04 -18.55
N LEU A 195 -2.47 -10.80 -17.31
CA LEU A 195 -1.60 -10.23 -16.27
C LEU A 195 -0.90 -11.33 -15.46
N ARG A 196 -1.60 -12.42 -15.12
CA ARG A 196 -1.06 -13.52 -14.30
C ARG A 196 0.10 -14.29 -14.96
N GLY A 197 0.77 -15.12 -14.20
CA GLY A 197 1.85 -16.01 -14.68
C GLY A 197 3.19 -15.32 -14.83
N ARG A 198 3.34 -14.09 -14.40
CA ARG A 198 4.59 -13.33 -14.38
C ARG A 198 4.58 -12.25 -13.31
N PHE A 199 5.75 -11.87 -12.83
CA PHE A 199 5.87 -10.70 -11.97
C PHE A 199 5.78 -9.41 -12.77
N HIS A 200 5.14 -8.42 -12.13
CA HIS A 200 5.13 -7.03 -12.56
C HIS A 200 5.86 -6.18 -11.50
N ASP A 201 6.29 -5.00 -11.90
CA ASP A 201 6.82 -4.02 -10.95
C ASP A 201 5.70 -3.13 -10.42
N TYR A 202 5.65 -2.99 -9.10
CA TYR A 202 4.82 -2.01 -8.42
C TYR A 202 5.71 -1.15 -7.54
N ARG A 203 6.20 -0.03 -8.07
CA ARG A 203 7.05 0.91 -7.31
C ARG A 203 8.26 0.22 -6.64
N GLY A 204 8.91 -0.69 -7.36
CA GLY A 204 10.04 -1.49 -6.88
C GLY A 204 9.66 -2.75 -6.11
N ILE A 205 8.37 -3.02 -5.88
CA ILE A 205 7.86 -4.24 -5.25
C ILE A 205 7.42 -5.23 -6.33
N ARG A 206 7.79 -6.50 -6.18
CA ARG A 206 7.39 -7.57 -7.12
C ARG A 206 5.92 -7.94 -6.90
N LEU A 207 5.08 -7.66 -7.89
CA LEU A 207 3.64 -7.94 -7.86
C LEU A 207 3.30 -9.13 -8.74
N MET A 208 2.65 -10.13 -8.17
CA MET A 208 2.13 -11.33 -8.86
C MET A 208 0.60 -11.25 -8.90
N PRO A 209 -0.01 -11.01 -10.07
CA PRO A 209 -1.44 -11.19 -10.26
C PRO A 209 -1.80 -12.68 -10.32
N THR A 210 -2.92 -13.06 -9.71
CA THR A 210 -3.46 -14.43 -9.80
C THR A 210 -4.99 -14.39 -9.74
N PHE A 211 -5.64 -15.54 -9.92
CA PHE A 211 -7.10 -15.62 -9.81
C PHE A 211 -7.59 -15.35 -8.39
N HIS A 212 -8.77 -14.73 -8.28
CA HIS A 212 -9.41 -14.52 -6.98
C HIS A 212 -9.82 -15.86 -6.35
N PRO A 213 -9.65 -16.05 -5.02
CA PRO A 213 -10.03 -17.29 -4.34
C PRO A 213 -11.49 -17.70 -4.55
N ASP A 214 -12.41 -16.74 -4.59
CA ASP A 214 -13.83 -17.01 -4.89
C ASP A 214 -14.01 -17.59 -6.30
N TYR A 215 -13.33 -17.03 -7.30
CA TYR A 215 -13.35 -17.56 -8.66
C TYR A 215 -12.88 -19.02 -8.73
N LEU A 216 -11.87 -19.39 -7.94
CA LEU A 216 -11.34 -20.77 -7.89
C LEU A 216 -12.32 -21.77 -7.26
N SER A 217 -13.28 -21.31 -6.48
CA SER A 217 -14.33 -22.16 -5.93
C SER A 217 -15.32 -22.60 -6.99
N HIS A 218 -15.58 -21.72 -7.97
CA HIS A 218 -16.45 -22.00 -9.12
C HIS A 218 -15.72 -22.58 -10.34
N HIS A 219 -14.39 -22.42 -10.39
CA HIS A 219 -13.51 -22.86 -11.48
C HIS A 219 -12.33 -23.69 -10.95
N PRO A 220 -12.58 -24.95 -10.50
CA PRO A 220 -11.53 -25.77 -9.91
C PRO A 220 -10.34 -26.05 -10.84
N GLU A 221 -10.57 -26.08 -12.15
CA GLU A 221 -9.56 -26.28 -13.19
C GLU A 221 -8.49 -25.16 -13.18
N LYS A 222 -8.82 -23.97 -12.69
CA LYS A 222 -7.92 -22.82 -12.59
C LYS A 222 -6.98 -22.87 -11.37
N LYS A 223 -7.19 -23.80 -10.45
CA LYS A 223 -6.33 -23.98 -9.27
C LYS A 223 -4.89 -24.32 -9.66
N ARG A 224 -4.70 -25.09 -10.74
CA ARG A 224 -3.37 -25.44 -11.24
C ARG A 224 -2.60 -24.17 -11.67
N GLU A 225 -3.26 -23.28 -12.39
CA GLU A 225 -2.66 -22.03 -12.84
C GLU A 225 -2.27 -21.14 -11.66
N THR A 226 -3.17 -21.00 -10.67
CA THR A 226 -2.87 -20.26 -9.42
C THR A 226 -1.69 -20.88 -8.67
N TRP A 227 -1.59 -22.21 -8.63
CA TRP A 227 -0.48 -22.90 -8.02
C TRP A 227 0.88 -22.59 -8.70
N GLU A 228 0.89 -22.49 -10.03
CA GLU A 228 2.11 -22.05 -10.74
C GLU A 228 2.52 -20.63 -10.31
N ASP A 229 1.55 -19.68 -10.17
CA ASP A 229 1.84 -18.33 -9.69
C ASP A 229 2.43 -18.37 -8.26
N MET A 230 1.85 -19.19 -7.38
CA MET A 230 2.35 -19.35 -6.00
C MET A 230 3.73 -19.96 -5.95
N LYS A 231 4.04 -20.94 -6.79
CA LYS A 231 5.40 -21.51 -6.88
C LYS A 231 6.44 -20.47 -7.30
N MET A 232 6.06 -19.52 -8.17
CA MET A 232 6.97 -18.43 -8.54
C MET A 232 7.26 -17.53 -7.34
N ILE A 233 6.25 -17.17 -6.54
CA ILE A 233 6.44 -16.40 -5.29
C ILE A 233 7.35 -17.19 -4.32
N MET A 234 7.08 -18.49 -4.11
CA MET A 234 7.87 -19.34 -3.23
C MET A 234 9.36 -19.39 -3.60
N ARG A 235 9.66 -19.59 -4.91
CA ARG A 235 11.04 -19.60 -5.42
C ARG A 235 11.78 -18.31 -5.09
N GLU A 236 11.13 -17.18 -5.33
CA GLU A 236 11.69 -15.85 -5.07
C GLU A 236 11.83 -15.53 -3.57
N MET A 237 10.99 -16.15 -2.73
CA MET A 237 11.11 -16.08 -1.28
C MET A 237 12.23 -16.99 -0.74
N GLY A 238 12.80 -17.87 -1.58
CA GLY A 238 13.83 -18.84 -1.18
C GLY A 238 13.27 -20.11 -0.52
N HIS A 239 11.96 -20.37 -0.65
CA HIS A 239 11.36 -21.60 -0.16
C HIS A 239 11.60 -22.74 -1.16
N LYS A 240 12.01 -23.92 -0.67
CA LYS A 240 12.07 -25.15 -1.48
C LYS A 240 10.63 -25.60 -1.80
N ILE A 241 10.38 -25.82 -3.09
CA ILE A 241 9.09 -26.33 -3.60
C ILE A 241 9.01 -27.82 -3.41
#